data_123a1459925dddf88cb1019f732d8106
#
_entry.id   123a1459925dddf88cb1019f732d8106
#
_cell.length_a   1.000
_cell.length_b   1.000
_cell.length_c   1.000
_cell.angle_alpha   90.00
_cell.angle_beta   90.00
_cell.angle_gamma   90.00
#
_symmetry.space_group_name_H-M   'P 1'
#
loop_
_entity.id
_entity.type
_entity.pdbx_description
1 polymer ?
#
loop_
_entity_poly.entity_id
_entity_poly.type
_entity_poly.pdbx_seq_one_letter_code
_entity_poly.pdbx_strand_id
1 'polypeptide(L)'
;MIFEFDKAKTIIKCLLLTAVCILGASGCGRKNNIEQDTSGVAEIVVSTVERSGEESETEVESDEFTVESRIVDIIGSPVFGDYGRLIFPVDFEIDDSMELKDISSILPWYSEINPQKAVEIVNYMKDAASGGEQIFYDIYSDEEKKADSSKNDTGLFFFRGEEGAKSAIVNAGGGFVYVAGIHDSFPHALELSKKGYNAFALIYRPGAQTACEDLARAIAFLYENADELKIDMNDYSLWGGSAGARMAAWLGSYGTSAFGEKEYPRPAAVIMQYTGLSQITGNEQPTYACVGTGDGIASYRSMERYISAIRDNGTNAKIEVFTGLSHGFGLGEGTVAEGWLDNAAEFWEENMEQNK
;
A
#
# COMPACT_ATOMS: atom_id res chain seq x y z
N MET A 1 3.84 -12.58 27.90
CA MET A 1 3.95 -11.65 26.77
C MET A 1 5.33 -11.64 26.13
N ILE A 2 6.42 -11.47 26.88
CA ILE A 2 7.81 -11.49 26.37
C ILE A 2 8.20 -12.86 25.76
N PHE A 3 7.68 -13.97 26.26
CA PHE A 3 8.00 -15.33 25.79
C PHE A 3 7.40 -15.72 24.43
N GLU A 4 6.30 -15.10 23.99
CA GLU A 4 5.72 -15.38 22.66
C GLU A 4 6.35 -14.56 21.54
N PHE A 5 6.83 -13.36 21.83
CA PHE A 5 7.59 -12.56 20.86
C PHE A 5 8.94 -13.17 20.46
N ASP A 6 9.59 -13.91 21.35
CA ASP A 6 10.83 -14.64 21.03
C ASP A 6 10.58 -15.84 20.09
N LYS A 7 9.41 -16.47 20.16
CA LYS A 7 8.99 -17.50 19.18
C LYS A 7 8.71 -16.88 17.80
N ALA A 8 8.12 -15.70 17.74
CA ALA A 8 7.92 -14.97 16.48
C ALA A 8 9.27 -14.59 15.82
N LYS A 9 10.25 -14.14 16.57
CA LYS A 9 11.62 -13.86 16.08
C LYS A 9 12.31 -15.11 15.50
N THR A 10 12.05 -16.29 16.06
CA THR A 10 12.61 -17.55 15.58
C THR A 10 11.92 -18.03 14.29
N ILE A 11 10.61 -17.83 14.16
CA ILE A 11 9.84 -18.17 12.95
C ILE A 11 10.21 -17.24 11.80
N ILE A 12 10.43 -15.95 12.05
CA ILE A 12 10.86 -14.97 11.04
C ILE A 12 12.25 -15.34 10.50
N LYS A 13 13.19 -15.81 11.33
CA LYS A 13 14.50 -16.29 10.87
C LYS A 13 14.41 -17.56 9.99
N CYS A 14 13.45 -18.44 10.24
CA CYS A 14 13.26 -19.65 9.40
C CYS A 14 12.61 -19.33 8.05
N LEU A 15 11.75 -18.33 7.96
CA LEU A 15 11.10 -17.91 6.71
C LEU A 15 12.05 -17.12 5.79
N LEU A 16 12.99 -16.36 6.33
CA LEU A 16 14.03 -15.67 5.55
C LEU A 16 15.06 -16.64 4.93
N LEU A 17 15.29 -17.80 5.54
CA LEU A 17 16.22 -18.80 5.02
C LEU A 17 15.63 -19.67 3.89
N THR A 18 14.32 -19.75 3.74
CA THR A 18 13.67 -20.53 2.67
C THR A 18 13.43 -19.76 1.37
N ALA A 19 13.45 -18.42 1.41
CA ALA A 19 13.27 -17.57 0.21
C ALA A 19 14.55 -17.44 -0.66
N VAL A 20 15.73 -17.78 -0.15
CA VAL A 20 17.02 -17.59 -0.84
C VAL A 20 17.44 -18.81 -1.69
N CYS A 21 16.74 -19.96 -1.61
CA CYS A 21 17.18 -21.21 -2.26
C CYS A 21 16.48 -21.58 -3.58
N ILE A 22 15.69 -20.70 -4.22
CA ILE A 22 15.04 -21.00 -5.52
C ILE A 22 15.40 -19.95 -6.59
N LEU A 23 16.68 -19.76 -6.82
CA LEU A 23 17.18 -19.10 -8.03
C LEU A 23 18.46 -19.80 -8.47
N GLY A 24 18.30 -20.87 -9.22
CA GLY A 24 19.38 -21.55 -9.90
C GLY A 24 18.90 -22.72 -10.74
N ALA A 25 18.97 -22.50 -12.03
CA ALA A 25 19.16 -23.47 -13.10
C ALA A 25 18.08 -23.53 -14.18
N SER A 26 18.55 -23.21 -15.32
CA SER A 26 18.52 -23.81 -16.67
C SER A 26 17.86 -22.87 -17.68
N GLY A 27 18.46 -22.36 -18.73
CA GLY A 27 19.54 -22.85 -19.57
C GLY A 27 19.06 -23.34 -20.94
N CYS A 28 19.56 -22.72 -22.04
CA CYS A 28 19.54 -23.15 -23.45
C CYS A 28 18.18 -23.23 -24.17
N GLY A 29 17.88 -22.52 -25.24
CA GLY A 29 18.64 -22.25 -26.49
C GLY A 29 17.78 -22.63 -27.68
N ARG A 30 17.53 -21.71 -28.60
CA ARG A 30 17.65 -21.92 -30.04
C ARG A 30 17.21 -20.71 -30.87
N LYS A 31 18.20 -20.24 -31.64
CA LYS A 31 18.01 -19.33 -32.78
C LYS A 31 17.30 -20.07 -33.92
N ASN A 32 16.44 -19.39 -34.66
CA ASN A 32 16.32 -19.60 -36.09
C ASN A 32 15.99 -18.28 -36.80
N ASN A 33 16.92 -17.88 -37.64
CA ASN A 33 16.79 -16.88 -38.71
C ASN A 33 15.88 -17.44 -39.81
N ILE A 34 15.06 -16.59 -40.42
CA ILE A 34 14.76 -16.66 -41.87
C ILE A 34 14.66 -15.23 -42.38
N GLU A 35 15.48 -14.96 -43.38
CA GLU A 35 15.58 -13.77 -44.24
C GLU A 35 14.59 -13.78 -45.39
N GLN A 36 14.43 -12.57 -45.97
CA GLN A 36 14.10 -12.24 -47.36
C GLN A 36 12.61 -12.19 -47.73
N ASP A 37 12.12 -11.29 -48.54
CA ASP A 37 12.65 -10.61 -49.71
C ASP A 37 11.79 -9.37 -50.12
N THR A 38 12.42 -8.53 -50.90
CA THR A 38 12.22 -7.28 -51.56
C THR A 38 11.01 -7.10 -52.50
N SER A 39 10.80 -5.78 -52.81
CA SER A 39 10.31 -5.13 -54.06
C SER A 39 8.86 -4.66 -54.05
N GLY A 40 8.47 -3.47 -54.49
CA GLY A 40 9.02 -2.45 -55.35
C GLY A 40 8.04 -1.31 -55.57
N VAL A 41 8.58 -0.14 -55.70
CA VAL A 41 8.28 1.02 -56.54
C VAL A 41 6.84 1.41 -56.88
N ALA A 42 6.46 2.67 -56.57
CA ALA A 42 6.06 3.69 -57.56
C ALA A 42 5.93 5.09 -56.95
N GLU A 43 6.72 6.02 -57.45
CA GLU A 43 6.58 7.48 -57.33
C GLU A 43 5.30 7.98 -57.98
N ILE A 44 4.63 8.95 -57.33
CA ILE A 44 3.93 10.03 -58.04
C ILE A 44 4.25 11.34 -57.35
N VAL A 45 5.00 12.19 -58.05
CA VAL A 45 5.24 13.60 -57.73
C VAL A 45 4.07 14.43 -58.20
N VAL A 46 3.47 15.24 -57.33
CA VAL A 46 2.80 16.49 -57.74
C VAL A 46 3.16 17.57 -56.73
N SER A 47 3.76 18.61 -57.31
CA SER A 47 4.26 19.79 -56.67
C SER A 47 3.20 20.86 -56.40
N THR A 48 3.59 21.76 -55.47
CA THR A 48 3.21 23.18 -55.25
C THR A 48 1.97 23.42 -54.41
N VAL A 49 2.08 24.18 -53.34
CA VAL A 49 2.25 25.61 -53.15
C VAL A 49 2.59 25.95 -51.72
N GLU A 50 3.62 26.75 -51.52
CA GLU A 50 4.00 27.39 -50.28
C GLU A 50 2.87 28.24 -49.69
N ARG A 51 2.65 28.04 -48.40
CA ARG A 51 2.24 29.16 -47.51
C ARG A 51 2.91 28.96 -46.14
N SER A 52 3.88 29.82 -45.92
CA SER A 52 4.51 30.08 -44.65
C SER A 52 3.47 30.49 -43.62
N GLY A 53 3.42 29.76 -42.55
CA GLY A 53 2.79 30.05 -41.27
C GLY A 53 3.41 29.10 -40.27
N GLU A 54 4.59 29.47 -39.74
CA GLU A 54 5.11 28.87 -38.54
C GLU A 54 4.20 29.28 -37.37
N GLU A 55 3.16 28.52 -37.11
CA GLU A 55 2.62 28.41 -35.76
C GLU A 55 3.56 27.43 -35.05
N SER A 56 4.49 27.94 -34.26
CA SER A 56 5.15 27.17 -33.23
C SER A 56 4.06 26.74 -32.27
N GLU A 57 3.58 25.52 -32.42
CA GLU A 57 2.96 24.81 -31.30
C GLU A 57 4.04 24.72 -30.22
N THR A 58 4.03 25.66 -29.29
CA THR A 58 4.64 25.43 -28.00
C THR A 58 3.86 24.25 -27.43
N GLU A 59 4.46 23.06 -27.50
CA GLU A 59 4.07 21.95 -26.64
C GLU A 59 4.09 22.55 -25.23
N VAL A 60 2.92 22.75 -24.67
CA VAL A 60 2.77 22.97 -23.25
C VAL A 60 3.15 21.63 -22.66
N GLU A 61 4.42 21.50 -22.24
CA GLU A 61 4.89 20.36 -21.47
C GLU A 61 3.90 20.18 -20.33
N SER A 62 3.12 19.10 -20.37
CA SER A 62 2.15 18.85 -19.30
C SER A 62 2.97 18.72 -18.01
N ASP A 63 2.63 19.51 -17.01
CA ASP A 63 3.30 19.46 -15.71
C ASP A 63 3.03 18.13 -14.95
N GLU A 64 2.28 17.21 -15.54
CA GLU A 64 1.90 15.93 -15.00
C GLU A 64 2.99 14.89 -15.15
N PHE A 65 3.17 14.05 -14.11
CA PHE A 65 3.98 12.85 -14.19
C PHE A 65 3.32 11.81 -15.10
N THR A 66 4.15 11.06 -15.82
CA THR A 66 3.75 9.97 -16.74
C THR A 66 4.45 8.68 -16.35
N VAL A 67 4.18 7.59 -17.05
CA VAL A 67 4.89 6.33 -16.83
C VAL A 67 6.38 6.41 -17.19
N GLU A 68 6.77 7.36 -18.02
CA GLU A 68 8.15 7.67 -18.39
C GLU A 68 8.85 8.63 -17.43
N SER A 69 8.12 9.18 -16.44
CA SER A 69 8.73 10.03 -15.42
C SER A 69 9.68 9.23 -14.54
N ARG A 70 10.90 9.75 -14.37
CA ARG A 70 11.90 9.10 -13.52
C ARG A 70 11.46 9.19 -12.05
N ILE A 71 11.61 8.10 -11.31
CA ILE A 71 11.24 8.04 -9.90
C ILE A 71 12.01 9.07 -9.08
N VAL A 72 13.31 9.30 -9.39
CA VAL A 72 14.13 10.30 -8.70
C VAL A 72 13.65 11.74 -8.91
N ASP A 73 13.07 12.05 -10.08
CA ASP A 73 12.49 13.38 -10.35
C ASP A 73 11.19 13.60 -9.57
N ILE A 74 10.40 12.53 -9.37
CA ILE A 74 9.21 12.59 -8.52
C ILE A 74 9.62 12.80 -7.06
N ILE A 75 10.58 12.01 -6.56
CA ILE A 75 11.12 12.12 -5.19
C ILE A 75 11.67 13.54 -4.95
N GLY A 76 12.41 14.09 -5.92
CA GLY A 76 13.04 15.41 -5.84
C GLY A 76 12.11 16.57 -6.19
N SER A 77 10.85 16.32 -6.49
CA SER A 77 9.91 17.39 -6.84
C SER A 77 9.70 18.34 -5.66
N PRO A 78 9.87 19.66 -5.86
CA PRO A 78 9.73 20.64 -4.78
C PRO A 78 8.38 20.61 -4.08
N VAL A 79 7.32 20.14 -4.76
CA VAL A 79 5.97 20.06 -4.21
C VAL A 79 5.87 19.07 -3.04
N PHE A 80 6.73 18.04 -3.03
CA PHE A 80 6.75 17.01 -1.99
C PHE A 80 7.76 17.33 -0.86
N GLY A 81 8.64 18.33 -1.03
CA GLY A 81 9.63 18.66 0.00
C GLY A 81 10.41 17.41 0.47
N ASP A 82 10.67 17.31 1.77
CA ASP A 82 11.50 16.24 2.34
C ASP A 82 10.78 14.87 2.40
N TYR A 83 9.44 14.84 2.28
CA TYR A 83 8.67 13.59 2.32
C TYR A 83 8.54 12.89 0.97
N GLY A 84 8.94 13.51 -0.14
CA GLY A 84 8.90 12.89 -1.48
C GLY A 84 9.59 11.53 -1.53
N ARG A 85 10.69 11.38 -0.79
CA ARG A 85 11.42 10.10 -0.68
C ARG A 85 10.59 8.97 -0.07
N LEU A 86 9.56 9.27 0.75
CA LEU A 86 8.69 8.30 1.41
C LEU A 86 7.54 7.80 0.53
N ILE A 87 7.35 8.36 -0.66
CA ILE A 87 6.36 7.90 -1.64
C ILE A 87 6.74 6.51 -2.17
N PHE A 88 8.03 6.24 -2.28
CA PHE A 88 8.59 4.97 -2.75
C PHE A 88 9.32 4.24 -1.61
N PRO A 89 9.55 2.91 -1.72
CA PRO A 89 10.26 2.17 -0.69
C PRO A 89 11.67 2.72 -0.45
N VAL A 90 11.92 3.29 0.73
CA VAL A 90 13.23 3.89 1.11
C VAL A 90 14.31 2.84 1.35
N ASP A 91 13.93 1.58 1.51
CA ASP A 91 14.83 0.46 1.79
C ASP A 91 15.40 -0.18 0.51
N PHE A 92 15.04 0.35 -0.66
CA PHE A 92 15.60 -0.05 -1.96
C PHE A 92 16.42 1.08 -2.56
N GLU A 93 17.53 0.70 -3.20
CA GLU A 93 18.29 1.61 -4.05
C GLU A 93 17.51 1.81 -5.36
N ILE A 94 17.13 3.06 -5.63
CA ILE A 94 16.45 3.45 -6.86
C ILE A 94 17.49 3.99 -7.82
N ASP A 95 17.68 3.32 -8.97
CA ASP A 95 18.56 3.78 -10.02
C ASP A 95 18.05 5.10 -10.63
N ASP A 96 18.95 6.05 -10.89
CA ASP A 96 18.61 7.38 -11.42
C ASP A 96 17.86 7.34 -12.77
N SER A 97 17.98 6.25 -13.50
CA SER A 97 17.29 6.05 -14.80
C SER A 97 15.94 5.34 -14.68
N MET A 98 15.56 4.87 -13.47
CA MET A 98 14.31 4.12 -13.26
C MET A 98 13.11 5.02 -13.46
N GLU A 99 12.21 4.60 -14.32
CA GLU A 99 10.94 5.27 -14.63
C GLU A 99 9.77 4.59 -13.89
N LEU A 100 8.63 5.27 -13.78
CA LEU A 100 7.44 4.68 -13.13
C LEU A 100 6.97 3.38 -13.80
N LYS A 101 7.17 3.21 -15.09
CA LYS A 101 6.88 1.93 -15.80
C LYS A 101 7.66 0.74 -15.24
N ASP A 102 8.80 1.00 -14.58
CA ASP A 102 9.69 -0.03 -14.02
C ASP A 102 9.37 -0.32 -12.54
N ILE A 103 8.32 0.27 -11.97
CA ILE A 103 7.96 0.21 -10.54
C ILE A 103 7.90 -1.22 -9.99
N SER A 104 7.56 -2.21 -10.81
CA SER A 104 7.53 -3.61 -10.42
C SER A 104 8.88 -4.17 -9.97
N SER A 105 9.99 -3.56 -10.41
CA SER A 105 11.35 -4.00 -10.05
C SER A 105 11.70 -3.76 -8.58
N ILE A 106 11.05 -2.78 -7.94
CA ILE A 106 11.21 -2.47 -6.51
C ILE A 106 10.06 -3.00 -5.63
N LEU A 107 9.20 -3.87 -6.19
CA LEU A 107 8.07 -4.49 -5.50
C LEU A 107 8.07 -6.02 -5.69
N PRO A 108 9.13 -6.74 -5.29
CA PRO A 108 9.41 -8.11 -5.75
C PRO A 108 8.37 -9.17 -5.32
N TRP A 109 7.53 -8.89 -4.34
CA TRP A 109 6.54 -9.86 -3.81
C TRP A 109 5.11 -9.58 -4.24
N TYR A 110 4.92 -8.63 -5.16
CA TYR A 110 3.59 -8.19 -5.59
C TYR A 110 3.27 -8.67 -6.99
N SER A 111 1.98 -8.88 -7.24
CA SER A 111 1.41 -9.15 -8.56
C SER A 111 0.43 -8.03 -8.93
N GLU A 112 -0.02 -8.02 -10.17
CA GLU A 112 -1.01 -7.06 -10.68
C GLU A 112 -0.59 -5.60 -10.49
N ILE A 113 0.75 -5.33 -10.53
CA ILE A 113 1.28 -3.98 -10.39
C ILE A 113 0.94 -3.18 -11.65
N ASN A 114 0.25 -2.06 -11.47
CA ASN A 114 -0.19 -1.19 -12.55
C ASN A 114 0.57 0.15 -12.50
N PRO A 115 1.52 0.43 -13.43
CA PRO A 115 2.23 1.70 -13.47
C PRO A 115 1.33 2.92 -13.65
N GLN A 116 0.21 2.80 -14.37
CA GLN A 116 -0.76 3.89 -14.52
C GLN A 116 -1.43 4.25 -13.20
N LYS A 117 -1.65 3.27 -12.32
CA LYS A 117 -2.14 3.54 -10.97
C LYS A 117 -1.10 4.31 -10.16
N ALA A 118 0.19 3.98 -10.29
CA ALA A 118 1.26 4.76 -9.67
C ALA A 118 1.27 6.22 -10.19
N VAL A 119 1.09 6.43 -11.49
CA VAL A 119 0.93 7.77 -12.10
C VAL A 119 -0.28 8.51 -11.52
N GLU A 120 -1.43 7.85 -11.42
CA GLU A 120 -2.64 8.44 -10.80
C GLU A 120 -2.36 8.91 -9.38
N ILE A 121 -1.71 8.06 -8.57
CA ILE A 121 -1.37 8.37 -7.17
C ILE A 121 -0.43 9.57 -7.06
N VAL A 122 0.68 9.58 -7.79
CA VAL A 122 1.67 10.67 -7.66
C VAL A 122 1.12 12.01 -8.18
N ASN A 123 0.29 12.00 -9.22
CA ASN A 123 -0.37 13.22 -9.70
C ASN A 123 -1.46 13.70 -8.74
N TYR A 124 -2.30 12.81 -8.19
CA TYR A 124 -3.24 13.17 -7.13
C TYR A 124 -2.54 13.85 -5.95
N MET A 125 -1.44 13.26 -5.46
CA MET A 125 -0.65 13.82 -4.35
C MET A 125 -0.04 15.17 -4.73
N LYS A 126 0.48 15.32 -5.96
CA LYS A 126 1.03 16.57 -6.50
C LYS A 126 -0.03 17.65 -6.55
N ASP A 127 -1.21 17.34 -7.08
CA ASP A 127 -2.31 18.31 -7.22
C ASP A 127 -2.80 18.79 -5.87
N ALA A 128 -3.01 17.87 -4.90
CA ALA A 128 -3.41 18.21 -3.55
C ALA A 128 -2.37 19.10 -2.85
N ALA A 129 -1.08 18.75 -2.92
CA ALA A 129 0.00 19.54 -2.33
C ALA A 129 0.17 20.90 -3.01
N SER A 130 0.05 20.98 -4.36
CA SER A 130 0.08 22.23 -5.12
C SER A 130 -1.11 23.12 -4.82
N GLY A 131 -2.26 22.51 -4.50
CA GLY A 131 -3.46 23.20 -4.01
C GLY A 131 -3.33 23.73 -2.58
N GLY A 132 -2.22 23.46 -1.91
CA GLY A 132 -1.95 23.93 -0.54
C GLY A 132 -2.46 22.98 0.54
N GLU A 133 -2.85 21.74 0.19
CA GLU A 133 -3.22 20.73 1.17
C GLU A 133 -1.97 20.12 1.81
N GLN A 134 -2.02 19.96 3.12
CA GLN A 134 -1.01 19.16 3.82
C GLN A 134 -1.38 17.70 3.65
N ILE A 135 -0.58 16.98 2.85
CA ILE A 135 -0.79 15.55 2.52
C ILE A 135 0.11 14.61 3.30
N PHE A 136 1.07 15.12 4.07
CA PHE A 136 1.97 14.32 4.87
C PHE A 136 2.06 14.87 6.29
N TYR A 137 2.09 13.97 7.27
CA TYR A 137 2.17 14.28 8.69
C TYR A 137 3.22 13.42 9.36
N ASP A 138 4.17 14.08 10.02
CA ASP A 138 5.08 13.43 10.97
C ASP A 138 4.31 12.95 12.19
N ILE A 139 4.53 11.69 12.58
CA ILE A 139 3.91 11.14 13.78
C ILE A 139 4.82 11.23 15.01
N TYR A 140 6.09 11.56 14.82
CA TYR A 140 7.07 11.76 15.86
C TYR A 140 7.56 13.20 15.90
N SER A 141 7.86 13.69 17.11
CA SER A 141 8.43 15.03 17.30
C SER A 141 9.90 15.11 16.85
N ASP A 142 10.38 16.33 16.64
CA ASP A 142 11.80 16.58 16.31
C ASP A 142 12.77 16.07 17.37
N GLU A 143 12.39 16.11 18.66
CA GLU A 143 13.17 15.57 19.76
C GLU A 143 13.29 14.05 19.66
N GLU A 144 12.20 13.36 19.34
CA GLU A 144 12.20 11.91 19.15
C GLU A 144 13.01 11.50 17.94
N LYS A 145 12.90 12.23 16.81
CA LYS A 145 13.70 12.01 15.60
C LYS A 145 15.20 12.27 15.83
N LYS A 146 15.57 13.25 16.67
CA LYS A 146 16.95 13.47 17.09
C LYS A 146 17.49 12.36 17.98
N ALA A 147 16.63 11.78 18.82
CA ALA A 147 17.01 10.66 19.69
C ALA A 147 17.12 9.33 18.93
N ASP A 148 16.30 9.14 17.90
CA ASP A 148 16.28 7.98 17.03
C ASP A 148 16.03 8.42 15.59
N SER A 149 17.09 8.51 14.79
CA SER A 149 17.03 9.01 13.41
C SER A 149 16.22 8.12 12.46
N SER A 150 15.99 6.84 12.82
CA SER A 150 15.12 5.97 12.03
C SER A 150 13.66 6.47 11.97
N LYS A 151 13.25 7.28 12.96
CA LYS A 151 11.94 7.94 12.99
C LYS A 151 11.74 9.02 11.92
N ASN A 152 12.79 9.38 11.16
CA ASN A 152 12.63 10.19 9.96
C ASN A 152 12.05 9.42 8.78
N ASP A 153 12.04 8.07 8.83
CA ASP A 153 11.59 7.20 7.75
C ASP A 153 10.16 6.69 8.00
N THR A 154 9.35 7.46 8.70
CA THR A 154 7.94 7.12 9.00
C THR A 154 7.05 8.36 9.00
N GLY A 155 5.76 8.15 8.78
CA GLY A 155 4.73 9.20 8.80
C GLY A 155 3.45 8.75 8.11
N LEU A 156 2.48 9.64 8.09
CA LEU A 156 1.16 9.40 7.50
C LEU A 156 0.96 10.24 6.24
N PHE A 157 0.67 9.59 5.12
CA PHE A 157 0.08 10.25 3.96
C PHE A 157 -1.42 10.30 4.12
N PHE A 158 -2.01 11.47 3.95
CA PHE A 158 -3.43 11.70 4.11
C PHE A 158 -4.12 11.87 2.74
N PHE A 159 -5.02 10.96 2.44
CA PHE A 159 -5.96 11.01 1.33
C PHE A 159 -7.29 11.48 1.89
N ARG A 160 -7.58 12.75 1.68
CA ARG A 160 -8.71 13.43 2.32
C ARG A 160 -10.03 13.02 1.67
N GLY A 161 -11.00 12.65 2.52
CA GLY A 161 -12.40 12.44 2.16
C GLY A 161 -13.27 13.64 2.54
N GLU A 162 -14.46 13.36 3.04
CA GLU A 162 -15.37 14.41 3.52
C GLU A 162 -14.96 14.90 4.93
N GLU A 163 -15.15 16.17 5.19
CA GLU A 163 -14.86 16.77 6.51
C GLU A 163 -15.71 16.11 7.60
N GLY A 164 -15.06 15.61 8.63
CA GLY A 164 -15.70 14.90 9.74
C GLY A 164 -16.11 13.46 9.45
N ALA A 165 -15.77 12.92 8.28
CA ALA A 165 -16.02 11.52 7.98
C ALA A 165 -15.12 10.57 8.77
N LYS A 166 -15.53 9.30 8.87
CA LYS A 166 -14.80 8.21 9.53
C LYS A 166 -13.43 8.00 8.92
N SER A 167 -12.51 7.47 9.74
CA SER A 167 -11.10 7.34 9.37
C SER A 167 -10.68 5.89 9.13
N ALA A 168 -9.90 5.65 8.08
CA ALA A 168 -9.25 4.39 7.78
C ALA A 168 -7.72 4.55 7.81
N ILE A 169 -7.01 3.61 8.43
CA ILE A 169 -5.54 3.60 8.43
C ILE A 169 -5.09 2.39 7.63
N VAL A 170 -4.37 2.63 6.54
CA VAL A 170 -3.97 1.62 5.56
C VAL A 170 -2.48 1.34 5.67
N ASN A 171 -2.14 0.07 5.87
CA ASN A 171 -0.77 -0.38 6.11
C ASN A 171 -0.33 -1.30 4.98
N ALA A 172 0.63 -0.86 4.17
CA ALA A 172 1.18 -1.67 3.11
C ALA A 172 1.95 -2.89 3.65
N GLY A 173 2.08 -3.92 2.84
CA GLY A 173 3.00 -5.02 3.10
C GLY A 173 4.45 -4.69 2.74
N GLY A 174 5.25 -5.75 2.55
CA GLY A 174 6.69 -5.69 2.28
C GLY A 174 7.50 -6.53 3.26
N GLY A 175 6.85 -7.52 3.93
CA GLY A 175 7.50 -8.50 4.79
C GLY A 175 8.16 -7.93 6.05
N PHE A 176 7.85 -6.71 6.45
CA PHE A 176 8.55 -5.92 7.47
C PHE A 176 10.02 -5.61 7.11
N VAL A 177 10.37 -5.67 5.84
CA VAL A 177 11.68 -5.34 5.30
C VAL A 177 11.66 -4.00 4.59
N TYR A 178 10.54 -3.70 3.90
CA TYR A 178 10.25 -2.44 3.23
C TYR A 178 8.75 -2.14 3.28
N VAL A 179 8.33 -0.98 2.81
CA VAL A 179 6.92 -0.56 2.77
C VAL A 179 6.49 -0.34 1.32
N ALA A 180 5.59 -1.16 0.82
CA ALA A 180 5.10 -1.12 -0.56
C ALA A 180 3.99 -0.07 -0.77
N GLY A 181 4.12 1.14 -0.20
CA GLY A 181 3.08 2.17 -0.15
C GLY A 181 2.42 2.46 -1.48
N ILE A 182 3.21 2.67 -2.52
CA ILE A 182 2.76 3.05 -3.86
C ILE A 182 1.82 2.03 -4.53
N HIS A 183 1.83 0.76 -4.10
CA HIS A 183 0.97 -0.30 -4.63
C HIS A 183 -0.05 -0.84 -3.61
N ASP A 184 0.34 -0.91 -2.32
CA ASP A 184 -0.38 -1.72 -1.33
C ASP A 184 -1.04 -0.89 -0.20
N SER A 185 -0.93 0.45 -0.23
CA SER A 185 -1.68 1.32 0.68
C SER A 185 -2.21 2.60 0.02
N PHE A 186 -1.42 3.32 -0.77
CA PHE A 186 -1.87 4.57 -1.40
C PHE A 186 -3.07 4.38 -2.33
N PRO A 187 -3.10 3.35 -3.23
CA PRO A 187 -4.26 3.10 -4.05
C PRO A 187 -5.53 2.82 -3.23
N HIS A 188 -5.42 2.04 -2.16
CA HIS A 188 -6.53 1.75 -1.26
C HIS A 188 -7.02 3.00 -0.53
N ALA A 189 -6.09 3.83 -0.02
CA ALA A 189 -6.40 5.07 0.65
C ALA A 189 -7.09 6.06 -0.30
N LEU A 190 -6.63 6.16 -1.56
CA LEU A 190 -7.26 6.98 -2.59
C LEU A 190 -8.68 6.51 -2.89
N GLU A 191 -8.91 5.22 -3.08
CA GLU A 191 -10.25 4.70 -3.36
C GLU A 191 -11.19 4.89 -2.16
N LEU A 192 -10.71 4.74 -0.93
CA LEU A 192 -11.47 5.06 0.28
C LEU A 192 -11.80 6.55 0.38
N SER A 193 -10.87 7.43 0.02
CA SER A 193 -11.13 8.88 0.03
C SER A 193 -12.16 9.29 -1.02
N LYS A 194 -12.16 8.68 -2.21
CA LYS A 194 -13.20 8.87 -3.23
C LYS A 194 -14.60 8.44 -2.77
N LYS A 195 -14.66 7.52 -1.79
CA LYS A 195 -15.91 7.10 -1.12
C LYS A 195 -16.31 8.04 0.03
N GLY A 196 -15.54 9.07 0.29
CA GLY A 196 -15.80 10.06 1.34
C GLY A 196 -15.10 9.80 2.66
N TYR A 197 -14.42 8.66 2.88
CA TYR A 197 -13.68 8.39 4.11
C TYR A 197 -12.37 9.16 4.18
N ASN A 198 -11.95 9.55 5.38
CA ASN A 198 -10.60 10.07 5.60
C ASN A 198 -9.62 8.91 5.71
N ALA A 199 -8.76 8.73 4.70
CA ALA A 199 -7.86 7.60 4.63
C ALA A 199 -6.40 8.02 4.82
N PHE A 200 -5.69 7.29 5.68
CA PHE A 200 -4.30 7.52 6.03
C PHE A 200 -3.46 6.32 5.65
N ALA A 201 -2.43 6.52 4.84
CA ALA A 201 -1.47 5.47 4.52
C ALA A 201 -0.21 5.65 5.38
N LEU A 202 0.08 4.65 6.22
CA LEU A 202 1.25 4.67 7.09
C LEU A 202 2.49 4.16 6.36
N ILE A 203 3.53 4.98 6.36
CA ILE A 203 4.90 4.53 6.11
C ILE A 203 5.50 4.23 7.48
N TYR A 204 5.94 3.00 7.68
CA TYR A 204 6.44 2.49 8.96
C TYR A 204 7.87 1.99 8.82
N ARG A 205 8.61 1.98 9.93
CA ARG A 205 10.00 1.50 9.95
C ARG A 205 10.06 -0.03 9.85
N PRO A 206 11.08 -0.60 9.18
CA PRO A 206 11.27 -2.05 9.12
C PRO A 206 11.33 -2.73 10.49
N GLY A 207 10.86 -3.99 10.52
CA GLY A 207 10.77 -4.79 11.75
C GLY A 207 9.34 -4.86 12.31
N ALA A 208 8.88 -6.07 12.63
CA ALA A 208 7.49 -6.30 13.02
C ALA A 208 7.08 -5.55 14.31
N GLN A 209 7.98 -5.49 15.30
CA GLN A 209 7.73 -4.76 16.55
C GLN A 209 7.69 -3.25 16.30
N THR A 210 8.71 -2.74 15.60
CA THR A 210 8.85 -1.31 15.28
C THR A 210 7.68 -0.81 14.45
N ALA A 211 7.26 -1.59 13.45
CA ALA A 211 6.12 -1.28 12.61
C ALA A 211 4.80 -1.18 13.42
N CYS A 212 4.61 -2.07 14.41
CA CYS A 212 3.46 -1.99 15.31
C CYS A 212 3.54 -0.80 16.27
N GLU A 213 4.74 -0.42 16.71
CA GLU A 213 4.96 0.80 17.50
C GLU A 213 4.60 2.05 16.68
N ASP A 214 5.02 2.10 15.39
CA ASP A 214 4.68 3.20 14.49
C ASP A 214 3.16 3.27 14.23
N LEU A 215 2.49 2.13 14.05
CA LEU A 215 1.05 2.12 13.88
C LEU A 215 0.31 2.54 15.17
N ALA A 216 0.80 2.14 16.35
CA ALA A 216 0.25 2.60 17.63
C ALA A 216 0.42 4.12 17.78
N ARG A 217 1.60 4.68 17.42
CA ARG A 217 1.84 6.12 17.43
C ARG A 217 0.95 6.86 16.42
N ALA A 218 0.77 6.29 15.21
CA ALA A 218 -0.12 6.84 14.20
C ALA A 218 -1.58 6.93 14.70
N ILE A 219 -2.09 5.88 15.33
CA ILE A 219 -3.43 5.89 15.95
C ILE A 219 -3.50 6.99 17.01
N ALA A 220 -2.50 7.06 17.89
CA ALA A 220 -2.44 8.08 18.94
C ALA A 220 -2.43 9.49 18.33
N PHE A 221 -1.58 9.74 17.32
CA PHE A 221 -1.49 11.01 16.60
C PHE A 221 -2.85 11.43 16.02
N LEU A 222 -3.57 10.52 15.37
CA LEU A 222 -4.86 10.82 14.78
C LEU A 222 -5.92 11.15 15.82
N TYR A 223 -5.95 10.44 16.97
CA TYR A 223 -6.83 10.78 18.07
C TYR A 223 -6.49 12.13 18.72
N GLU A 224 -5.22 12.46 18.82
CA GLU A 224 -4.73 13.71 19.43
C GLU A 224 -4.99 14.93 18.55
N ASN A 225 -5.09 14.74 17.23
CA ASN A 225 -5.24 15.81 16.25
C ASN A 225 -6.55 15.73 15.45
N ALA A 226 -7.53 14.94 15.89
CA ALA A 226 -8.76 14.66 15.13
C ALA A 226 -9.53 15.94 14.78
N ASP A 227 -9.64 16.88 15.72
CA ASP A 227 -10.33 18.16 15.52
C ASP A 227 -9.61 19.04 14.50
N GLU A 228 -8.26 19.12 14.56
CA GLU A 228 -7.45 19.92 13.63
C GLU A 228 -7.49 19.32 12.22
N LEU A 229 -7.41 17.98 12.13
CA LEU A 229 -7.49 17.25 10.88
C LEU A 229 -8.92 17.20 10.32
N LYS A 230 -9.93 17.54 11.13
CA LYS A 230 -11.37 17.49 10.82
C LYS A 230 -11.79 16.07 10.41
N ILE A 231 -11.44 15.09 11.22
CA ILE A 231 -11.72 13.67 11.01
C ILE A 231 -12.49 13.08 12.19
N ASP A 232 -13.18 11.96 11.96
CA ASP A 232 -13.82 11.18 13.03
C ASP A 232 -13.04 9.87 13.24
N MET A 233 -12.44 9.73 14.43
CA MET A 233 -11.75 8.51 14.86
C MET A 233 -12.66 7.53 15.61
N ASN A 234 -13.93 7.87 15.86
CA ASN A 234 -14.88 6.86 16.35
C ASN A 234 -15.13 5.83 15.26
N ASP A 235 -15.18 4.57 15.63
CA ASP A 235 -15.40 3.46 14.69
C ASP A 235 -14.39 3.42 13.51
N TYR A 236 -13.18 3.94 13.70
CA TYR A 236 -12.14 3.86 12.68
C TYR A 236 -11.82 2.42 12.29
N SER A 237 -11.18 2.21 11.16
CA SER A 237 -10.77 0.88 10.68
C SER A 237 -9.26 0.79 10.45
N LEU A 238 -8.73 -0.42 10.59
CA LEU A 238 -7.35 -0.77 10.25
C LEU A 238 -7.34 -1.69 9.03
N TRP A 239 -6.65 -1.27 7.99
CA TRP A 239 -6.49 -1.98 6.73
C TRP A 239 -5.05 -2.40 6.53
N GLY A 240 -4.83 -3.51 5.82
CA GLY A 240 -3.48 -3.82 5.41
C GLY A 240 -3.34 -5.02 4.50
N GLY A 241 -2.24 -5.03 3.71
CA GLY A 241 -1.81 -6.14 2.89
C GLY A 241 -0.63 -6.88 3.52
N SER A 242 -0.56 -8.19 3.40
CA SER A 242 0.59 -9.02 3.79
C SER A 242 1.10 -8.73 5.23
N ALA A 243 2.28 -8.13 5.37
CA ALA A 243 2.82 -7.69 6.67
C ALA A 243 1.94 -6.61 7.32
N GLY A 244 1.41 -5.66 6.53
CA GLY A 244 0.48 -4.63 7.01
C GLY A 244 -0.82 -5.20 7.57
N ALA A 245 -1.33 -6.28 6.98
CA ALA A 245 -2.49 -7.00 7.51
C ALA A 245 -2.21 -7.62 8.89
N ARG A 246 -0.98 -8.09 9.14
CA ARG A 246 -0.57 -8.57 10.47
C ARG A 246 -0.52 -7.45 11.49
N MET A 247 0.02 -6.28 11.10
CA MET A 247 0.02 -5.08 11.95
C MET A 247 -1.40 -4.70 12.34
N ALA A 248 -2.30 -4.59 11.36
CA ALA A 248 -3.71 -4.28 11.57
C ALA A 248 -4.38 -5.27 12.54
N ALA A 249 -4.17 -6.58 12.34
CA ALA A 249 -4.70 -7.62 13.21
C ALA A 249 -4.13 -7.57 14.64
N TRP A 250 -2.83 -7.33 14.78
CA TRP A 250 -2.19 -7.25 16.10
C TRP A 250 -2.63 -6.00 16.87
N LEU A 251 -2.68 -4.83 16.23
CA LEU A 251 -3.19 -3.61 16.87
C LEU A 251 -4.68 -3.75 17.22
N GLY A 252 -5.49 -4.34 16.34
CA GLY A 252 -6.90 -4.65 16.63
C GLY A 252 -7.07 -5.56 17.83
N SER A 253 -6.22 -6.58 17.99
CA SER A 253 -6.34 -7.57 19.06
C SER A 253 -5.66 -7.14 20.37
N TYR A 254 -4.45 -6.57 20.30
CA TYR A 254 -3.66 -6.23 21.49
C TYR A 254 -3.84 -4.77 21.95
N GLY A 255 -4.21 -3.85 21.04
CA GLY A 255 -4.35 -2.41 21.28
C GLY A 255 -3.04 -1.65 21.30
N THR A 256 -3.16 -0.35 21.36
CA THR A 256 -2.04 0.58 21.30
C THR A 256 -1.11 0.48 22.51
N SER A 257 -1.66 0.17 23.69
CA SER A 257 -0.87 0.05 24.93
C SER A 257 0.11 -1.12 24.91
N ALA A 258 -0.12 -2.15 24.09
CA ALA A 258 0.84 -3.24 23.90
C ALA A 258 2.09 -2.82 23.11
N PHE A 259 2.04 -1.66 22.43
CA PHE A 259 3.07 -1.15 21.53
C PHE A 259 3.58 0.24 21.93
N GLY A 260 3.51 0.57 23.23
CA GLY A 260 4.22 1.72 23.80
C GLY A 260 3.39 3.01 23.91
N GLU A 261 2.16 3.03 23.42
CA GLU A 261 1.26 4.16 23.56
C GLU A 261 0.26 3.96 24.72
N LYS A 262 -0.47 5.01 25.12
CA LYS A 262 -1.63 4.85 26.00
C LYS A 262 -2.72 4.05 25.28
N GLU A 263 -3.66 3.47 26.01
CA GLU A 263 -4.76 2.75 25.39
C GLU A 263 -5.72 3.72 24.71
N TYR A 264 -5.95 3.49 23.42
CA TYR A 264 -6.97 4.14 22.60
C TYR A 264 -8.07 3.14 22.26
N PRO A 265 -9.28 3.59 21.86
CA PRO A 265 -10.34 2.71 21.40
C PRO A 265 -9.85 1.75 20.30
N ARG A 266 -10.43 0.54 20.27
CA ARG A 266 -10.15 -0.45 19.23
C ARG A 266 -10.85 -0.05 17.93
N PRO A 267 -10.35 -0.50 16.75
CA PRO A 267 -11.05 -0.25 15.50
C PRO A 267 -12.39 -0.99 15.44
N ALA A 268 -13.36 -0.43 14.72
CA ALA A 268 -14.64 -1.10 14.45
C ALA A 268 -14.46 -2.31 13.51
N ALA A 269 -13.47 -2.26 12.64
CA ALA A 269 -13.13 -3.37 11.75
C ALA A 269 -11.62 -3.45 11.46
N VAL A 270 -11.16 -4.67 11.20
CA VAL A 270 -9.82 -4.99 10.68
C VAL A 270 -9.97 -5.63 9.30
N ILE A 271 -9.35 -5.05 8.29
CA ILE A 271 -9.40 -5.50 6.90
C ILE A 271 -8.04 -6.05 6.50
N MET A 272 -8.01 -7.31 6.11
CA MET A 272 -6.77 -8.08 5.91
C MET A 272 -6.68 -8.66 4.51
N GLN A 273 -5.63 -8.31 3.76
CA GLN A 273 -5.33 -8.97 2.50
C GLN A 273 -4.14 -9.93 2.64
N TYR A 274 -4.24 -11.07 1.97
CA TYR A 274 -3.17 -12.04 1.71
C TYR A 274 -2.12 -12.19 2.83
N THR A 275 -2.55 -12.52 4.04
CA THR A 275 -1.63 -12.78 5.16
C THR A 275 -1.76 -14.19 5.71
N GLY A 276 -0.65 -14.76 6.17
CA GLY A 276 -0.61 -16.13 6.71
C GLY A 276 -0.87 -16.21 8.22
N LEU A 277 -1.68 -15.31 8.80
CA LEU A 277 -2.07 -15.40 10.20
C LEU A 277 -2.94 -16.65 10.42
N SER A 278 -2.72 -17.35 11.53
CA SER A 278 -3.41 -18.63 11.80
C SER A 278 -3.80 -18.83 13.26
N GLN A 279 -3.36 -17.96 14.15
CA GLN A 279 -3.66 -18.03 15.59
C GLN A 279 -4.44 -16.81 16.02
N ILE A 280 -5.55 -17.03 16.74
CA ILE A 280 -6.35 -15.99 17.36
C ILE A 280 -5.85 -15.71 18.79
N THR A 281 -6.14 -14.50 19.24
CA THR A 281 -5.87 -14.04 20.63
C THR A 281 -7.10 -14.19 21.53
N GLY A 282 -8.28 -14.22 20.93
CA GLY A 282 -9.57 -14.15 21.59
C GLY A 282 -10.13 -12.74 21.78
N ASN A 283 -9.39 -11.71 21.26
CA ASN A 283 -9.77 -10.29 21.34
C ASN A 283 -9.85 -9.64 19.95
N GLU A 284 -9.98 -10.45 18.90
CA GLU A 284 -10.08 -9.97 17.53
C GLU A 284 -11.31 -9.08 17.39
N GLN A 285 -11.12 -7.96 16.67
CA GLN A 285 -12.20 -7.09 16.24
C GLN A 285 -12.92 -7.71 15.03
N PRO A 286 -14.11 -7.22 14.66
CA PRO A 286 -14.74 -7.61 13.42
C PRO A 286 -13.74 -7.60 12.26
N THR A 287 -13.62 -8.72 11.54
CA THR A 287 -12.52 -8.93 10.58
C THR A 287 -13.03 -9.34 9.20
N TYR A 288 -12.68 -8.56 8.19
CA TYR A 288 -12.81 -8.95 6.79
C TYR A 288 -11.45 -9.39 6.25
N ALA A 289 -11.43 -10.45 5.48
CA ALA A 289 -10.21 -10.94 4.85
C ALA A 289 -10.41 -11.25 3.36
N CYS A 290 -9.36 -11.09 2.56
CA CYS A 290 -9.33 -11.58 1.18
C CYS A 290 -7.97 -12.15 0.79
N VAL A 291 -7.97 -13.18 -0.08
CA VAL A 291 -6.75 -13.89 -0.49
C VAL A 291 -6.98 -14.67 -1.78
N GLY A 292 -5.92 -14.85 -2.57
CA GLY A 292 -5.94 -15.67 -3.77
C GLY A 292 -5.60 -17.15 -3.50
N THR A 293 -6.20 -18.09 -4.26
CA THR A 293 -5.82 -19.51 -4.15
C THR A 293 -4.45 -19.82 -4.76
N GLY A 294 -3.95 -18.95 -5.64
CA GLY A 294 -2.62 -19.03 -6.26
C GLY A 294 -1.52 -18.36 -5.44
N ASP A 295 -1.84 -17.83 -4.24
CA ASP A 295 -0.87 -17.19 -3.37
C ASP A 295 0.16 -18.19 -2.86
N GLY A 296 1.41 -18.01 -3.29
CA GLY A 296 2.55 -18.84 -2.91
C GLY A 296 3.23 -18.43 -1.60
N ILE A 297 2.83 -17.28 -1.00
CA ILE A 297 3.42 -16.70 0.21
C ILE A 297 2.48 -16.90 1.39
N ALA A 298 1.20 -16.54 1.22
CA ALA A 298 0.17 -16.63 2.25
C ALA A 298 -0.88 -17.70 1.89
N SER A 299 -0.92 -18.78 2.65
CA SER A 299 -1.88 -19.86 2.39
C SER A 299 -3.32 -19.38 2.66
N TYR A 300 -4.16 -19.38 1.64
CA TYR A 300 -5.59 -19.08 1.79
C TYR A 300 -6.28 -19.97 2.84
N ARG A 301 -5.88 -21.26 2.92
CA ARG A 301 -6.40 -22.19 3.94
C ARG A 301 -6.03 -21.79 5.37
N SER A 302 -4.92 -21.08 5.56
CA SER A 302 -4.56 -20.54 6.87
C SER A 302 -5.45 -19.36 7.22
N MET A 303 -5.75 -18.49 6.25
CA MET A 303 -6.69 -17.39 6.45
C MET A 303 -8.12 -17.90 6.69
N GLU A 304 -8.60 -18.91 5.96
CA GLU A 304 -9.91 -19.52 6.21
C GLU A 304 -10.01 -20.06 7.65
N ARG A 305 -8.97 -20.75 8.14
CA ARG A 305 -8.95 -21.24 9.54
C ARG A 305 -8.94 -20.09 10.55
N TYR A 306 -8.18 -19.04 10.28
CA TYR A 306 -8.13 -17.86 11.14
C TYR A 306 -9.50 -17.18 11.24
N ILE A 307 -10.15 -16.93 10.10
CA ILE A 307 -11.50 -16.34 10.06
C ILE A 307 -12.56 -17.26 10.69
N SER A 308 -12.45 -18.58 10.49
CA SER A 308 -13.33 -19.54 11.17
C SER A 308 -13.17 -19.45 12.70
N ALA A 309 -11.93 -19.40 13.19
CA ALA A 309 -11.66 -19.32 14.62
C ALA A 309 -12.18 -18.00 15.23
N ILE A 310 -12.12 -16.88 14.50
CA ILE A 310 -12.72 -15.60 14.94
C ILE A 310 -14.23 -15.75 15.09
N ARG A 311 -14.91 -16.35 14.10
CA ARG A 311 -16.36 -16.62 14.16
C ARG A 311 -16.74 -17.55 15.30
N ASP A 312 -15.96 -18.62 15.50
CA ASP A 312 -16.19 -19.58 16.58
C ASP A 312 -16.03 -18.92 17.98
N ASN A 313 -15.21 -17.85 18.06
CA ASN A 313 -15.07 -17.02 19.25
C ASN A 313 -16.18 -15.97 19.40
N GLY A 314 -17.15 -15.90 18.47
CA GLY A 314 -18.31 -15.02 18.53
C GLY A 314 -18.13 -13.64 17.90
N THR A 315 -17.02 -13.36 17.26
CA THR A 315 -16.76 -12.09 16.58
C THR A 315 -17.17 -12.17 15.10
N ASN A 316 -17.77 -11.11 14.56
CA ASN A 316 -18.14 -11.06 13.15
C ASN A 316 -16.88 -11.13 12.27
N ALA A 317 -16.90 -12.03 11.27
CA ALA A 317 -15.78 -12.13 10.34
C ALA A 317 -16.21 -12.67 8.98
N LYS A 318 -15.60 -12.16 7.89
CA LYS A 318 -15.87 -12.53 6.51
C LYS A 318 -14.55 -12.83 5.78
N ILE A 319 -14.56 -13.78 4.85
CA ILE A 319 -13.43 -14.02 3.95
C ILE A 319 -13.91 -14.20 2.53
N GLU A 320 -13.17 -13.61 1.59
CA GLU A 320 -13.30 -13.82 0.15
C GLU A 320 -12.04 -14.50 -0.38
N VAL A 321 -12.23 -15.58 -1.14
CA VAL A 321 -11.13 -16.39 -1.69
C VAL A 321 -11.22 -16.34 -3.21
N PHE A 322 -10.22 -15.74 -3.84
CA PHE A 322 -10.16 -15.49 -5.27
C PHE A 322 -9.39 -16.60 -6.01
N THR A 323 -10.06 -17.27 -6.91
CA THR A 323 -9.48 -18.43 -7.63
C THR A 323 -8.33 -18.00 -8.53
N GLY A 324 -7.16 -18.61 -8.37
CA GLY A 324 -5.99 -18.44 -9.21
C GLY A 324 -5.16 -17.18 -8.93
N LEU A 325 -5.66 -16.23 -8.16
CA LEU A 325 -4.98 -14.97 -7.89
C LEU A 325 -3.73 -15.18 -7.02
N SER A 326 -2.65 -14.51 -7.37
CA SER A 326 -1.36 -14.59 -6.68
C SER A 326 -1.29 -13.63 -5.49
N HIS A 327 -0.17 -13.65 -4.74
CA HIS A 327 0.10 -12.72 -3.65
C HIS A 327 0.22 -11.28 -4.13
N GLY A 328 -0.22 -10.33 -3.30
CA GLY A 328 0.03 -8.91 -3.52
C GLY A 328 -0.74 -8.29 -4.69
N PHE A 329 -2.00 -8.68 -4.88
CA PHE A 329 -2.84 -8.20 -5.99
C PHE A 329 -3.36 -6.76 -5.81
N GLY A 330 -3.04 -6.07 -4.70
CA GLY A 330 -3.46 -4.69 -4.46
C GLY A 330 -4.98 -4.51 -4.57
N LEU A 331 -5.44 -3.57 -5.41
CA LEU A 331 -6.87 -3.36 -5.67
C LEU A 331 -7.50 -4.50 -6.47
N GLY A 332 -6.71 -5.33 -7.16
CA GLY A 332 -7.23 -6.43 -7.98
C GLY A 332 -8.00 -5.98 -9.21
N GLU A 333 -7.79 -4.75 -9.70
CA GLU A 333 -8.45 -4.18 -10.88
C GLU A 333 -8.26 -5.09 -12.11
N GLY A 334 -9.33 -5.35 -12.84
CA GLY A 334 -9.34 -6.24 -14.01
C GLY A 334 -9.17 -7.73 -13.69
N THR A 335 -9.20 -8.12 -12.42
CA THR A 335 -9.09 -9.52 -11.98
C THR A 335 -10.38 -10.02 -11.32
N VAL A 336 -10.37 -11.28 -10.86
CA VAL A 336 -11.49 -11.86 -10.09
C VAL A 336 -11.68 -11.21 -8.71
N ALA A 337 -10.74 -10.36 -8.27
CA ALA A 337 -10.82 -9.64 -7.00
C ALA A 337 -11.38 -8.22 -7.16
N GLU A 338 -11.67 -7.78 -8.38
CA GLU A 338 -12.25 -6.45 -8.61
C GLU A 338 -13.49 -6.23 -7.75
N GLY A 339 -13.52 -5.08 -7.02
CA GLY A 339 -14.63 -4.74 -6.12
C GLY A 339 -14.47 -5.24 -4.69
N TRP A 340 -13.41 -5.98 -4.35
CA TRP A 340 -13.22 -6.46 -2.97
C TRP A 340 -13.15 -5.33 -1.94
N LEU A 341 -12.61 -4.16 -2.33
CA LEU A 341 -12.50 -2.99 -1.44
C LEU A 341 -13.88 -2.45 -1.08
N ASP A 342 -14.84 -2.47 -2.02
CA ASP A 342 -16.23 -2.09 -1.78
C ASP A 342 -16.89 -3.01 -0.77
N ASN A 343 -16.72 -4.33 -0.93
CA ASN A 343 -17.22 -5.33 0.00
C ASN A 343 -16.61 -5.20 1.40
N ALA A 344 -15.34 -4.79 1.49
CA ALA A 344 -14.66 -4.55 2.74
C ALA A 344 -15.13 -3.26 3.43
N ALA A 345 -15.39 -2.20 2.64
CA ALA A 345 -15.95 -0.95 3.15
C ALA A 345 -17.38 -1.17 3.69
N GLU A 346 -18.22 -1.89 2.96
CA GLU A 346 -19.56 -2.29 3.41
C GLU A 346 -19.49 -3.11 4.72
N PHE A 347 -18.56 -4.07 4.81
CA PHE A 347 -18.33 -4.82 6.04
C PHE A 347 -17.93 -3.92 7.21
N TRP A 348 -17.07 -2.91 6.98
CA TRP A 348 -16.72 -1.93 8.00
C TRP A 348 -17.95 -1.12 8.44
N GLU A 349 -18.75 -0.60 7.50
CA GLU A 349 -20.00 0.14 7.79
C GLU A 349 -20.98 -0.68 8.63
N GLU A 350 -21.15 -1.98 8.32
CA GLU A 350 -22.01 -2.89 9.09
C GLU A 350 -21.56 -3.06 10.54
N ASN A 351 -20.27 -2.84 10.83
CA ASN A 351 -19.67 -2.97 12.15
C ASN A 351 -19.38 -1.61 12.83
N MET A 352 -19.60 -0.48 12.14
CA MET A 352 -19.67 0.83 12.76
C MET A 352 -20.92 0.86 13.62
N GLU A 353 -20.71 1.01 14.89
CA GLU A 353 -21.77 1.12 15.89
C GLU A 353 -23.16 0.51 15.59
N GLN A 354 -23.32 -0.69 16.03
CA GLN A 354 -24.60 -1.11 16.60
C GLN A 354 -24.80 -0.52 18.03
N ASN A 355 -24.03 0.49 18.39
CA ASN A 355 -24.06 1.21 19.67
C ASN A 355 -24.93 2.48 19.56
N LYS A 356 -26.20 2.29 19.30
CA LYS A 356 -27.22 3.33 19.54
C LYS A 356 -28.18 2.87 20.61
#